data_805a0d4f7ab33f1d99bfc2f0a87fe3b7
#
_entry.id   805a0d4f7ab33f1d99bfc2f0a87fe3b7
#
_cell.length_a   1.000
_cell.length_b   1.000
_cell.length_c   1.000
_cell.angle_alpha   90.00
_cell.angle_beta   90.00
_cell.angle_gamma   90.00
#
_symmetry.space_group_name_H-M   'P 1'
#
loop_
_entity.id
_entity.type
_entity.pdbx_description
1 polymer ?
#
loop_
_entity_poly.entity_id
_entity_poly.type
_entity_poly.pdbx_seq_one_letter_code
_entity_poly.pdbx_strand_id
1 'polypeptide(L)'
;ILHQKKLGHTGTLDPAATGVLPVCCGKATKVCELLTDKEKSYRAVCKLGVITDTQDTTGTVLQTKDISGVTQDELSDTIQSFVGDIMQIPPRSEFNKKIAVLYCR
;
A
#
# COMPACT_ATOMS: atom_id res chain seq x y z
N ILE A 1 24.11 -9.86 15.46
CA ILE A 1 23.39 -9.92 16.75
C ILE A 1 22.55 -11.20 16.85
N LEU A 2 21.74 -11.55 15.84
CA LEU A 2 20.86 -12.73 15.94
C LEU A 2 21.49 -14.04 15.49
N HIS A 3 22.66 -14.04 14.87
CA HIS A 3 23.38 -15.21 14.35
C HIS A 3 22.50 -16.24 13.62
N GLN A 4 21.40 -15.79 13.01
CA GLN A 4 20.47 -16.61 12.25
C GLN A 4 20.61 -16.33 10.76
N LYS A 5 20.81 -17.42 9.99
CA LYS A 5 20.92 -17.33 8.53
C LYS A 5 19.57 -17.32 7.84
N LYS A 6 18.55 -17.96 8.43
CA LYS A 6 17.22 -18.06 7.86
C LYS A 6 16.32 -16.97 8.46
N LEU A 7 15.88 -16.05 7.61
CA LEU A 7 14.97 -14.98 7.98
C LEU A 7 13.77 -14.99 7.02
N GLY A 8 12.61 -14.60 7.53
CA GLY A 8 11.40 -14.37 6.75
C GLY A 8 10.66 -13.17 7.33
N HIS A 9 9.81 -12.54 6.53
CA HIS A 9 9.00 -11.40 6.96
C HIS A 9 7.53 -11.62 6.59
N THR A 10 6.63 -10.92 7.27
CA THR A 10 5.17 -11.11 7.13
C THR A 10 4.52 -10.08 6.18
N GLY A 11 5.30 -9.42 5.37
CA GLY A 11 4.84 -8.44 4.40
C GLY A 11 6.01 -7.68 3.81
N THR A 12 5.72 -6.79 2.89
CA THR A 12 6.72 -5.90 2.30
C THR A 12 6.38 -4.47 2.69
N LEU A 13 7.37 -3.71 3.14
CA LEU A 13 7.30 -2.27 3.28
C LEU A 13 7.83 -1.63 2.01
N ASP A 14 7.11 -0.67 1.47
CA ASP A 14 7.62 0.16 0.38
C ASP A 14 8.81 1.01 0.86
N PRO A 15 9.75 1.37 -0.02
CA PRO A 15 10.95 2.10 0.37
C PRO A 15 10.70 3.42 1.10
N ALA A 16 9.59 4.09 0.78
CA ALA A 16 9.18 5.36 1.40
C ALA A 16 8.30 5.18 2.65
N ALA A 17 7.87 3.93 2.96
CA ALA A 17 7.01 3.66 4.09
C ALA A 17 7.81 3.45 5.38
N THR A 18 7.21 3.85 6.49
CA THR A 18 7.71 3.56 7.85
C THR A 18 6.66 2.76 8.60
N GLY A 19 7.09 1.86 9.48
CA GLY A 19 6.13 1.06 10.24
C GLY A 19 6.75 -0.16 10.89
N VAL A 20 5.89 -1.03 11.38
CA VAL A 20 6.27 -2.29 12.03
C VAL A 20 6.24 -3.41 10.99
N LEU A 21 7.38 -4.04 10.78
CA LEU A 21 7.50 -5.24 9.96
C LEU A 21 7.92 -6.41 10.86
N PRO A 22 7.04 -7.39 11.13
CA PRO A 22 7.44 -8.58 11.87
C PRO A 22 8.40 -9.43 11.05
N VAL A 23 9.52 -9.82 11.68
CA VAL A 23 10.54 -10.67 11.08
C VAL A 23 10.63 -11.97 11.86
N CYS A 24 10.49 -13.09 11.17
CA CYS A 24 10.63 -14.42 11.73
C CYS A 24 12.05 -14.94 11.53
N CYS A 25 12.66 -15.47 12.59
CA CYS A 25 14.03 -15.93 12.58
C CYS A 25 14.12 -17.45 12.76
N GLY A 26 14.99 -18.11 12.01
CA GLY A 26 15.25 -19.55 12.14
C GLY A 26 14.02 -20.41 11.89
N LYS A 27 13.64 -21.24 12.86
CA LYS A 27 12.48 -22.14 12.75
C LYS A 27 11.14 -21.40 12.65
N ALA A 28 11.05 -20.17 13.19
CA ALA A 28 9.84 -19.36 13.14
C ALA A 28 9.47 -18.92 11.70
N THR A 29 10.36 -19.02 10.73
CA THR A 29 10.01 -18.74 9.32
C THR A 29 8.90 -19.63 8.77
N LYS A 30 8.63 -20.78 9.40
CA LYS A 30 7.53 -21.67 9.01
C LYS A 30 6.13 -21.10 9.29
N VAL A 31 6.03 -20.13 10.19
CA VAL A 31 4.75 -19.50 10.55
C VAL A 31 4.55 -18.14 9.87
N CYS A 32 5.49 -17.67 9.04
CA CYS A 32 5.37 -16.40 8.33
C CYS A 32 4.07 -16.29 7.54
N GLU A 33 3.69 -17.32 6.81
CA GLU A 33 2.46 -17.33 6.00
C GLU A 33 1.21 -17.12 6.87
N LEU A 34 1.15 -17.74 8.03
CA LEU A 34 0.03 -17.59 8.98
C LEU A 34 -0.08 -16.18 9.56
N LEU A 35 1.02 -15.43 9.55
CA LEU A 35 1.08 -14.05 10.04
C LEU A 35 0.88 -13.03 8.92
N THR A 36 1.08 -13.43 7.67
CA THR A 36 0.93 -12.56 6.51
C THR A 36 -0.52 -12.13 6.29
N ASP A 37 -1.48 -13.02 6.56
CA ASP A 37 -2.92 -12.80 6.35
C ASP A 37 -3.61 -12.06 7.51
N LYS A 38 -2.85 -11.47 8.43
CA LYS A 38 -3.42 -10.69 9.52
C LYS A 38 -3.82 -9.30 9.08
N GLU A 39 -4.76 -8.70 9.82
CA GLU A 39 -5.18 -7.32 9.61
C GLU A 39 -3.99 -6.36 9.63
N LYS A 40 -4.02 -5.40 8.73
CA LYS A 40 -3.02 -4.35 8.60
C LYS A 40 -3.70 -3.00 8.56
N SER A 41 -3.10 -2.02 9.22
CA SER A 41 -3.55 -0.64 9.19
C SER A 41 -2.49 0.24 8.56
N TYR A 42 -2.92 1.13 7.68
CA TYR A 42 -2.03 2.07 7.00
C TYR A 42 -2.51 3.50 7.22
N ARG A 43 -1.57 4.41 7.40
CA ARG A 43 -1.82 5.85 7.34
C ARG A 43 -1.16 6.36 6.08
N ALA A 44 -1.97 6.79 5.12
CA ALA A 44 -1.49 7.37 3.88
C ALA A 44 -1.75 8.88 3.84
N VAL A 45 -0.83 9.63 3.24
CA VAL A 45 -1.01 11.04 2.93
C VAL A 45 -1.17 11.15 1.42
N CYS A 46 -2.35 11.58 0.98
CA CYS A 46 -2.66 11.77 -0.43
C CYS A 46 -2.52 13.24 -0.82
N LYS A 47 -1.73 13.52 -1.86
CA LYS A 47 -1.65 14.86 -2.46
C LYS A 47 -2.65 14.93 -3.62
N LEU A 48 -3.67 15.76 -3.45
CA LEU A 48 -4.65 16.00 -4.50
C LEU A 48 -4.07 16.85 -5.66
N GLY A 49 -4.70 16.75 -6.81
CA GLY A 49 -4.37 17.57 -7.99
C GLY A 49 -3.14 17.12 -8.76
N VAL A 50 -2.47 16.04 -8.39
CA VAL A 50 -1.28 15.53 -9.09
C VAL A 50 -1.45 14.05 -9.40
N ILE A 51 -1.21 13.67 -10.65
CA ILE A 51 -1.21 12.29 -11.10
C ILE A 51 0.21 11.95 -11.58
N THR A 52 0.76 10.84 -11.08
CA THR A 52 2.06 10.31 -11.49
C THR A 52 1.91 8.93 -12.15
N ASP A 53 2.89 8.52 -12.91
CA ASP A 53 2.91 7.21 -13.59
C ASP A 53 3.04 6.03 -12.63
N THR A 54 3.63 6.24 -11.45
CA THR A 54 3.75 5.23 -10.39
C THR A 54 2.62 5.26 -9.37
N GLN A 55 1.75 6.30 -9.40
CA GLN A 55 0.71 6.58 -8.40
C GLN A 55 1.27 6.88 -7.00
N ASP A 56 2.54 7.22 -6.88
CA ASP A 56 3.21 7.68 -5.67
C ASP A 56 4.05 8.93 -5.93
N THR A 57 4.79 9.40 -4.93
CA THR A 57 5.60 10.62 -5.02
C THR A 57 6.92 10.43 -5.77
N THR A 58 7.29 9.21 -6.15
CA THR A 58 8.56 8.90 -6.82
C THR A 58 8.45 8.95 -8.33
N GLY A 59 7.22 8.92 -8.87
CA GLY A 59 6.94 8.89 -10.30
C GLY A 59 7.03 10.26 -10.99
N THR A 60 7.02 10.19 -12.31
CA THR A 60 6.94 11.37 -13.17
C THR A 60 5.52 11.93 -13.18
N VAL A 61 5.37 13.22 -13.02
CA VAL A 61 4.07 13.89 -13.08
C VAL A 61 3.52 13.81 -14.50
N LEU A 62 2.39 13.15 -14.64
CA LEU A 62 1.66 13.02 -15.91
C LEU A 62 0.63 14.15 -16.10
N GLN A 63 -0.01 14.57 -15.01
CA GLN A 63 -1.07 15.57 -15.07
C GLN A 63 -1.15 16.31 -13.74
N THR A 64 -1.48 17.60 -13.85
CA THR A 64 -1.89 18.42 -12.70
C THR A 64 -3.29 18.97 -12.94
N LYS A 65 -4.10 19.07 -11.89
CA LYS A 65 -5.44 19.65 -11.91
C LYS A 65 -5.58 20.67 -10.79
N ASP A 66 -6.32 21.73 -11.05
CA ASP A 66 -6.74 22.66 -10.01
C ASP A 66 -7.70 21.96 -9.03
N ILE A 67 -7.46 22.17 -7.75
CA ILE A 67 -8.23 21.59 -6.65
C ILE A 67 -8.99 22.65 -5.84
N SER A 68 -8.96 23.91 -6.28
CA SER A 68 -9.59 25.05 -5.56
C SER A 68 -11.09 24.88 -5.36
N GLY A 69 -11.75 24.10 -6.23
CA GLY A 69 -13.18 23.79 -6.14
C GLY A 69 -13.52 22.53 -5.35
N VAL A 70 -12.54 21.77 -4.85
CA VAL A 70 -12.81 20.52 -4.13
C VAL A 70 -13.27 20.83 -2.71
N THR A 71 -14.44 20.35 -2.35
CA THR A 71 -15.01 20.51 -1.01
C THR A 71 -14.64 19.34 -0.10
N GLN A 72 -14.73 19.56 1.21
CA GLN A 72 -14.49 18.52 2.21
C GLN A 72 -15.52 17.38 2.10
N ASP A 73 -16.77 17.69 1.74
CA ASP A 73 -17.83 16.69 1.60
C ASP A 73 -17.56 15.78 0.40
N GLU A 74 -17.23 16.35 -0.76
CA GLU A 74 -16.86 15.57 -1.94
C GLU A 74 -15.64 14.67 -1.68
N LEU A 75 -14.67 15.16 -0.92
CA LEU A 75 -13.50 14.35 -0.52
C LEU A 75 -13.91 13.20 0.38
N SER A 76 -14.77 13.48 1.37
CA SER A 76 -15.27 12.45 2.30
C SER A 76 -16.05 11.37 1.57
N ASP A 77 -16.97 11.75 0.69
CA ASP A 77 -17.76 10.82 -0.12
C ASP A 77 -16.89 9.97 -1.03
N THR A 78 -15.89 10.59 -1.64
CA THR A 78 -14.90 9.88 -2.47
C THR A 78 -14.14 8.85 -1.65
N ILE A 79 -13.64 9.20 -0.46
CA ILE A 79 -12.92 8.27 0.42
C ILE A 79 -13.84 7.12 0.83
N GLN A 80 -15.10 7.38 1.16
CA GLN A 80 -16.06 6.35 1.52
C GLN A 80 -16.34 5.37 0.37
N SER A 81 -16.25 5.80 -0.88
CA SER A 81 -16.43 4.92 -2.04
C SER A 81 -15.33 3.85 -2.18
N PHE A 82 -14.21 4.01 -1.49
CA PHE A 82 -13.13 3.01 -1.45
C PHE A 82 -13.27 2.01 -0.30
N VAL A 83 -14.34 2.08 0.49
CA VAL A 83 -14.59 1.12 1.57
C VAL A 83 -15.30 -0.12 1.01
N GLY A 84 -14.79 -1.31 1.31
CA GLY A 84 -15.33 -2.58 0.86
C GLY A 84 -14.58 -3.17 -0.34
N ASP A 85 -15.25 -4.04 -1.08
CA ASP A 85 -14.67 -4.72 -2.22
C ASP A 85 -14.68 -3.80 -3.44
N ILE A 86 -13.52 -3.39 -3.90
CA ILE A 86 -13.35 -2.52 -5.06
C ILE A 86 -12.54 -3.19 -6.17
N MET A 87 -12.86 -2.84 -7.42
CA MET A 87 -12.04 -3.23 -8.58
C MET A 87 -11.02 -2.15 -8.87
N GLN A 88 -9.74 -2.50 -8.92
CA GLN A 88 -8.65 -1.57 -9.17
C GLN A 88 -7.84 -2.02 -10.39
N ILE A 89 -7.43 -1.05 -11.21
CA ILE A 89 -6.39 -1.26 -12.23
C ILE A 89 -5.05 -0.92 -11.54
N PRO A 90 -4.17 -1.90 -11.34
CA PRO A 90 -2.89 -1.64 -10.67
C PRO A 90 -2.00 -0.74 -11.53
N PRO A 91 -1.08 0.04 -10.91
CA PRO A 91 -0.10 0.85 -11.63
C PRO A 91 0.76 -0.02 -12.54
N ARG A 92 1.23 0.55 -13.66
CA ARG A 92 2.04 -0.17 -14.66
C ARG A 92 3.27 -0.87 -14.10
N SER A 93 3.89 -0.30 -13.10
CA SER A 93 5.03 -0.87 -12.37
C SER A 93 4.71 -2.19 -11.66
N GLU A 94 3.43 -2.46 -11.39
CA GLU A 94 2.93 -3.64 -10.68
C GLU A 94 2.36 -4.71 -11.63
N PHE A 95 2.25 -4.45 -12.93
CA PHE A 95 1.62 -5.37 -13.91
C PHE A 95 2.26 -6.77 -13.98
N ASN A 96 3.49 -6.93 -13.50
CA ASN A 96 4.17 -8.24 -13.42
C ASN A 96 3.87 -9.00 -12.12
N LYS A 97 3.15 -8.40 -11.19
CA LYS A 97 2.67 -9.05 -9.97
C LYS A 97 1.19 -9.37 -10.15
N LYS A 98 0.78 -10.60 -9.81
CA LYS A 98 -0.60 -11.07 -9.86
C LYS A 98 -1.56 -10.00 -9.34
N ILE A 99 -2.68 -9.81 -10.02
CA ILE A 99 -3.77 -8.90 -9.65
C ILE A 99 -3.99 -8.96 -8.14
N ALA A 100 -3.58 -7.92 -7.43
CA ALA A 100 -3.84 -7.80 -6.02
C ALA A 100 -5.22 -7.14 -5.86
N VAL A 101 -6.17 -7.89 -5.35
CA VAL A 101 -7.42 -7.32 -4.86
C VAL A 101 -7.08 -6.62 -3.54
N LEU A 102 -7.17 -5.30 -3.52
CA LEU A 102 -6.97 -4.53 -2.30
C LEU A 102 -8.28 -4.55 -1.52
N TYR A 103 -8.29 -5.27 -0.39
CA TYR A 103 -9.39 -5.19 0.56
C TYR A 103 -9.13 -4.00 1.49
N CYS A 104 -9.93 -2.93 1.40
CA CYS A 104 -10.03 -1.92 2.44
C CYS A 104 -11.19 -2.31 3.38
N ARG A 105 -10.85 -2.67 4.61
CA ARG A 105 -11.80 -2.76 5.73
C ARG A 105 -11.70 -1.56 6.62
#